data_d6ff279e84bf18f045bcc27967b98af9
#
_entry.id   d6ff279e84bf18f045bcc27967b98af9
#
_cell.length_a   1.000
_cell.length_b   1.000
_cell.length_c   1.000
_cell.angle_alpha   90.00
_cell.angle_beta   90.00
_cell.angle_gamma   90.00
#
_symmetry.space_group_name_H-M   'P 1'
#
loop_
_entity.id
_entity.type
_entity.pdbx_description
1 polymer ?
#
loop_
_entity_poly.entity_id
_entity_poly.type
_entity_poly.pdbx_seq_one_letter_code
_entity_poly.pdbx_strand_id
1 'polypeptide(L)'
;MQRPKALITGASAGIGKTYARKLAGRYDLVLVARDAARLETLAAELKAAGASSEIIAADLTKSEKVAAVERKLESDPAISFFLNNAGIATVEKSLQTSIATIERLVALNVVAATRLCLAAGRAFTARKSGTIVNMASAVAVNPERFNAIYGGSKAFLLALSQGLTRELTENGVIIQTVLPGATRTEIWERAGTDISRLPPERVMEVEELVDAALKGLELGERITIPSLPDYQDILDAEAARLKLSPNLSRNHPAARYR
;
A
#
# COMPACT_ATOMS: atom_id res chain seq x y z
N MET A 1 16.39 -20.96 -14.58
CA MET A 1 15.08 -20.61 -13.98
C MET A 1 14.76 -19.17 -14.36
N GLN A 2 13.50 -18.86 -14.70
CA GLN A 2 13.06 -17.51 -14.96
C GLN A 2 13.15 -16.69 -13.67
N ARG A 3 13.65 -15.44 -13.77
CA ARG A 3 13.77 -14.55 -12.62
C ARG A 3 12.36 -14.18 -12.12
N PRO A 4 12.10 -14.18 -10.80
CA PRO A 4 10.79 -13.78 -10.28
C PRO A 4 10.51 -12.32 -10.60
N LYS A 5 9.21 -11.95 -10.67
CA LYS A 5 8.78 -10.59 -10.98
C LYS A 5 8.12 -9.93 -9.78
N ALA A 6 8.35 -8.63 -9.63
CA ALA A 6 7.60 -7.77 -8.73
C ALA A 6 6.71 -6.82 -9.53
N LEU A 7 5.39 -6.80 -9.27
CA LEU A 7 4.49 -5.82 -9.82
C LEU A 7 4.32 -4.66 -8.83
N ILE A 8 4.52 -3.44 -9.32
CA ILE A 8 4.52 -2.22 -8.50
C ILE A 8 3.54 -1.22 -9.07
N THR A 9 2.51 -0.86 -8.33
CA THR A 9 1.61 0.25 -8.69
C THR A 9 2.11 1.58 -8.15
N GLY A 10 1.90 2.66 -8.91
CA GLY A 10 2.46 3.97 -8.57
C GLY A 10 3.99 4.04 -8.72
N ALA A 11 4.55 3.26 -9.65
CA ALA A 11 6.00 3.09 -9.81
C ALA A 11 6.73 4.33 -10.36
N SER A 12 6.04 5.33 -10.91
CA SER A 12 6.66 6.48 -11.59
C SER A 12 7.31 7.52 -10.67
N ALA A 13 7.07 7.44 -9.34
CA ALA A 13 7.57 8.43 -8.38
C ALA A 13 7.59 7.90 -6.93
N GLY A 14 8.29 8.62 -6.06
CA GLY A 14 8.28 8.44 -4.61
C GLY A 14 8.50 6.99 -4.17
N ILE A 15 7.67 6.52 -3.25
CA ILE A 15 7.81 5.19 -2.62
C ILE A 15 7.86 4.07 -3.67
N GLY A 16 6.94 4.07 -4.65
CA GLY A 16 6.90 3.02 -5.67
C GLY A 16 8.16 2.96 -6.54
N LYS A 17 8.70 4.13 -6.91
CA LYS A 17 9.98 4.23 -7.66
C LYS A 17 11.15 3.71 -6.83
N THR A 18 11.20 4.07 -5.55
CA THR A 18 12.27 3.62 -4.65
C THR A 18 12.20 2.11 -4.40
N TYR A 19 11.00 1.54 -4.20
CA TYR A 19 10.83 0.08 -4.16
C TYR A 19 11.32 -0.61 -5.43
N ALA A 20 10.99 -0.05 -6.62
CA ALA A 20 11.46 -0.63 -7.88
C ALA A 20 12.99 -0.73 -7.94
N ARG A 21 13.70 0.33 -7.52
CA ARG A 21 15.17 0.34 -7.42
C ARG A 21 15.72 -0.69 -6.44
N LYS A 22 15.14 -0.76 -5.24
CA LYS A 22 15.59 -1.69 -4.18
C LYS A 22 15.32 -3.15 -4.54
N LEU A 23 14.24 -3.43 -5.27
CA LEU A 23 13.88 -4.79 -5.70
C LEU A 23 14.59 -5.26 -6.97
N ALA A 24 15.17 -4.36 -7.77
CA ALA A 24 15.81 -4.66 -9.05
C ALA A 24 16.94 -5.71 -8.95
N GLY A 25 17.62 -5.79 -7.80
CA GLY A 25 18.63 -6.84 -7.55
C GLY A 25 18.08 -8.26 -7.50
N ARG A 26 16.78 -8.42 -7.14
CA ARG A 26 16.14 -9.72 -6.87
C ARG A 26 15.03 -10.07 -7.87
N TYR A 27 14.38 -9.08 -8.47
CA TYR A 27 13.20 -9.23 -9.31
C TYR A 27 13.37 -8.54 -10.66
N ASP A 28 12.74 -9.07 -11.70
CA ASP A 28 12.33 -8.29 -12.84
C ASP A 28 11.04 -7.53 -12.48
N LEU A 29 10.78 -6.39 -13.11
CA LEU A 29 9.75 -5.46 -12.65
C LEU A 29 8.57 -5.37 -13.62
N VAL A 30 7.34 -5.31 -13.09
CA VAL A 30 6.16 -4.84 -13.83
C VAL A 30 5.76 -3.50 -13.23
N LEU A 31 6.03 -2.42 -13.97
CA LEU A 31 5.88 -1.05 -13.52
C LEU A 31 4.54 -0.48 -13.98
N VAL A 32 3.68 -0.11 -13.03
CA VAL A 32 2.33 0.39 -13.32
C VAL A 32 2.19 1.83 -12.82
N ALA A 33 1.93 2.78 -13.72
CA ALA A 33 1.54 4.16 -13.41
C ALA A 33 0.91 4.83 -14.62
N ARG A 34 0.43 6.07 -14.47
CA ARG A 34 -0.19 6.84 -15.57
C ARG A 34 0.82 7.43 -16.55
N ASP A 35 1.97 7.85 -16.03
CA ASP A 35 3.01 8.57 -16.78
C ASP A 35 3.97 7.57 -17.42
N ALA A 36 3.74 7.28 -18.70
CA ALA A 36 4.55 6.36 -19.49
C ALA A 36 6.01 6.81 -19.61
N ALA A 37 6.25 8.10 -19.84
CA ALA A 37 7.60 8.64 -20.02
C ALA A 37 8.46 8.48 -18.74
N ARG A 38 7.88 8.72 -17.56
CA ARG A 38 8.56 8.47 -16.29
C ARG A 38 8.82 6.97 -16.06
N LEU A 39 7.90 6.10 -16.50
CA LEU A 39 8.11 4.65 -16.42
C LEU A 39 9.23 4.18 -17.36
N GLU A 40 9.31 4.72 -18.57
CA GLU A 40 10.39 4.43 -19.53
C GLU A 40 11.74 4.86 -18.99
N THR A 41 11.82 6.07 -18.41
CA THR A 41 13.04 6.55 -17.74
C THR A 41 13.47 5.60 -16.62
N LEU A 42 12.55 5.19 -15.76
CA LEU A 42 12.83 4.24 -14.68
C LEU A 42 13.24 2.88 -15.23
N ALA A 43 12.58 2.37 -16.27
CA ALA A 43 12.93 1.09 -16.89
C ALA A 43 14.35 1.09 -17.48
N ALA A 44 14.77 2.19 -18.10
CA ALA A 44 16.13 2.35 -18.59
C ALA A 44 17.17 2.34 -17.45
N GLU A 45 16.85 3.02 -16.35
CA GLU A 45 17.68 3.02 -15.13
C GLU A 45 17.81 1.60 -14.55
N LEU A 46 16.70 0.88 -14.41
CA LEU A 46 16.66 -0.49 -13.86
C LEU A 46 17.39 -1.49 -14.76
N LYS A 47 17.31 -1.29 -16.08
CA LYS A 47 18.08 -2.10 -17.05
C LYS A 47 19.58 -1.95 -16.85
N ALA A 48 20.07 -0.73 -16.59
CA ALA A 48 21.47 -0.49 -16.27
C ALA A 48 21.90 -1.18 -14.96
N ALA A 49 20.97 -1.41 -14.04
CA ALA A 49 21.15 -2.19 -12.81
C ALA A 49 20.91 -3.71 -12.98
N GLY A 50 20.71 -4.18 -14.22
CA GLY A 50 20.57 -5.61 -14.55
C GLY A 50 19.18 -6.21 -14.37
N ALA A 51 18.13 -5.38 -14.19
CA ALA A 51 16.75 -5.85 -14.11
C ALA A 51 15.99 -5.54 -15.40
N SER A 52 15.19 -6.49 -15.88
CA SER A 52 14.22 -6.21 -16.96
C SER A 52 12.96 -5.57 -16.41
N SER A 53 12.27 -4.79 -17.25
CA SER A 53 11.06 -4.11 -16.85
C SER A 53 9.99 -4.18 -17.94
N GLU A 54 8.77 -4.51 -17.54
CA GLU A 54 7.56 -4.40 -18.35
C GLU A 54 6.79 -3.16 -17.87
N ILE A 55 6.31 -2.33 -18.80
CA ILE A 55 5.59 -1.09 -18.49
C ILE A 55 4.11 -1.27 -18.80
N ILE A 56 3.27 -0.91 -17.84
CA ILE A 56 1.81 -0.82 -18.01
C ILE A 56 1.39 0.62 -17.69
N ALA A 57 1.21 1.44 -18.74
CA ALA A 57 0.66 2.79 -18.59
C ALA A 57 -0.85 2.71 -18.30
N ALA A 58 -1.24 2.96 -17.04
CA ALA A 58 -2.62 2.78 -16.59
C ALA A 58 -3.05 3.84 -15.59
N ASP A 59 -4.21 4.47 -15.85
CA ASP A 59 -4.93 5.25 -14.84
C ASP A 59 -5.83 4.32 -14.03
N LEU A 60 -5.40 3.97 -12.83
CA LEU A 60 -6.11 3.05 -11.95
C LEU A 60 -7.41 3.65 -11.33
N THR A 61 -7.79 4.88 -11.66
CA THR A 61 -9.15 5.37 -11.39
C THR A 61 -10.17 4.85 -12.41
N LYS A 62 -9.71 4.22 -13.50
CA LYS A 62 -10.53 3.66 -14.57
C LYS A 62 -10.64 2.15 -14.44
N SER A 63 -11.87 1.66 -14.31
CA SER A 63 -12.17 0.23 -14.05
C SER A 63 -11.55 -0.72 -15.08
N GLU A 64 -11.58 -0.37 -16.37
CA GLU A 64 -11.00 -1.17 -17.45
C GLU A 64 -9.46 -1.24 -17.37
N LYS A 65 -8.80 -0.20 -16.85
CA LYS A 65 -7.36 -0.18 -16.62
C LYS A 65 -6.98 -1.03 -15.42
N VAL A 66 -7.78 -0.98 -14.35
CA VAL A 66 -7.63 -1.89 -13.21
C VAL A 66 -7.76 -3.33 -13.67
N ALA A 67 -8.79 -3.67 -14.47
CA ALA A 67 -9.01 -5.01 -15.01
C ALA A 67 -7.81 -5.53 -15.83
N ALA A 68 -7.11 -4.67 -16.54
CA ALA A 68 -5.89 -5.06 -17.27
C ALA A 68 -4.75 -5.47 -16.32
N VAL A 69 -4.57 -4.76 -15.20
CA VAL A 69 -3.55 -5.09 -14.20
C VAL A 69 -3.95 -6.33 -13.39
N GLU A 70 -5.25 -6.52 -13.09
CA GLU A 70 -5.77 -7.75 -12.48
C GLU A 70 -5.42 -8.97 -13.32
N ARG A 71 -5.74 -8.93 -14.63
CA ARG A 71 -5.37 -10.02 -15.55
C ARG A 71 -3.88 -10.30 -15.56
N LYS A 72 -3.05 -9.26 -15.52
CA LYS A 72 -1.58 -9.43 -15.46
C LYS A 72 -1.15 -10.15 -14.19
N LEU A 73 -1.70 -9.77 -13.02
CA LEU A 73 -1.41 -10.44 -11.74
C LEU A 73 -1.85 -11.92 -11.75
N GLU A 74 -3.01 -12.21 -12.35
CA GLU A 74 -3.58 -13.56 -12.37
C GLU A 74 -2.91 -14.47 -13.41
N SER A 75 -2.49 -13.93 -14.58
CA SER A 75 -2.00 -14.72 -15.71
C SER A 75 -0.46 -14.89 -15.75
N ASP A 76 0.31 -14.04 -15.08
CA ASP A 76 1.79 -14.15 -15.09
C ASP A 76 2.29 -14.87 -13.83
N PRO A 77 2.63 -16.17 -13.94
CA PRO A 77 3.06 -16.96 -12.77
C PRO A 77 4.43 -16.52 -12.21
N ALA A 78 5.22 -15.75 -12.94
CA ALA A 78 6.48 -15.23 -12.48
C ALA A 78 6.32 -14.09 -11.45
N ILE A 79 5.14 -13.43 -11.40
CA ILE A 79 4.88 -12.38 -10.40
C ILE A 79 4.68 -13.04 -9.04
N SER A 80 5.65 -12.84 -8.14
CA SER A 80 5.62 -13.37 -6.77
C SER A 80 5.67 -12.28 -5.69
N PHE A 81 5.80 -11.01 -6.10
CA PHE A 81 5.75 -9.86 -5.22
C PHE A 81 4.79 -8.81 -5.80
N PHE A 82 3.88 -8.30 -5.00
CA PHE A 82 2.96 -7.25 -5.38
C PHE A 82 3.05 -6.07 -4.40
N LEU A 83 3.48 -4.90 -4.90
CA LEU A 83 3.43 -3.65 -4.16
C LEU A 83 2.19 -2.84 -4.58
N ASN A 84 1.20 -2.82 -3.73
CA ASN A 84 -0.05 -2.08 -3.87
C ASN A 84 0.14 -0.67 -3.29
N ASN A 85 0.77 0.22 -4.06
CA ASN A 85 1.21 1.52 -3.58
C ASN A 85 0.49 2.71 -4.24
N ALA A 86 -0.07 2.55 -5.43
CA ALA A 86 -0.77 3.65 -6.09
C ALA A 86 -1.83 4.29 -5.18
N GLY A 87 -1.76 5.60 -5.02
CA GLY A 87 -2.69 6.34 -4.19
C GLY A 87 -2.55 7.84 -4.39
N ILE A 88 -3.56 8.57 -3.95
CA ILE A 88 -3.57 10.03 -3.88
C ILE A 88 -3.96 10.48 -2.48
N ALA A 89 -3.56 11.71 -2.15
CA ALA A 89 -3.92 12.39 -0.91
C ALA A 89 -4.57 13.74 -1.23
N THR A 90 -5.21 14.33 -0.24
CA THR A 90 -5.65 15.73 -0.24
C THR A 90 -5.40 16.33 1.13
N VAL A 91 -5.02 17.60 1.17
CA VAL A 91 -4.84 18.39 2.40
C VAL A 91 -6.02 19.34 2.65
N GLU A 92 -7.03 19.31 1.77
CA GLU A 92 -8.27 20.07 1.97
C GLU A 92 -8.92 19.69 3.29
N LYS A 93 -9.60 20.64 3.96
CA LYS A 93 -10.44 20.31 5.10
C LYS A 93 -11.55 19.37 4.66
N SER A 94 -11.83 18.33 5.44
CA SER A 94 -12.75 17.25 5.05
C SER A 94 -14.13 17.75 4.59
N LEU A 95 -14.70 18.75 5.28
CA LEU A 95 -15.99 19.34 4.91
C LEU A 95 -15.94 20.24 3.65
N GLN A 96 -14.77 20.56 3.14
CA GLN A 96 -14.57 21.38 1.96
C GLN A 96 -14.08 20.56 0.76
N THR A 97 -13.79 19.26 0.97
CA THR A 97 -13.34 18.36 -0.10
C THR A 97 -14.43 18.19 -1.15
N SER A 98 -14.10 18.47 -2.40
CA SER A 98 -15.05 18.35 -3.51
C SER A 98 -15.47 16.90 -3.76
N ILE A 99 -16.70 16.70 -4.26
CA ILE A 99 -17.19 15.36 -4.63
C ILE A 99 -16.25 14.69 -5.63
N ALA A 100 -15.75 15.40 -6.62
CA ALA A 100 -14.82 14.87 -7.60
C ALA A 100 -13.49 14.38 -6.95
N THR A 101 -12.98 15.07 -5.93
CA THR A 101 -11.81 14.64 -5.16
C THR A 101 -12.13 13.38 -4.35
N ILE A 102 -13.32 13.33 -3.71
CA ILE A 102 -13.78 12.15 -2.94
C ILE A 102 -13.88 10.93 -3.86
N GLU A 103 -14.56 11.06 -5.00
CA GLU A 103 -14.73 9.97 -5.97
C GLU A 103 -13.38 9.44 -6.46
N ARG A 104 -12.44 10.33 -6.78
CA ARG A 104 -11.08 9.92 -7.20
C ARG A 104 -10.31 9.20 -6.09
N LEU A 105 -10.40 9.70 -4.85
CA LEU A 105 -9.79 9.05 -3.68
C LEU A 105 -10.36 7.64 -3.48
N VAL A 106 -11.68 7.50 -3.49
CA VAL A 106 -12.33 6.21 -3.32
C VAL A 106 -12.01 5.27 -4.48
N ALA A 107 -12.09 5.75 -5.73
CA ALA A 107 -11.79 4.93 -6.89
C ALA A 107 -10.35 4.36 -6.86
N LEU A 108 -9.37 5.17 -6.48
CA LEU A 108 -7.97 4.74 -6.47
C LEU A 108 -7.57 4.04 -5.17
N ASN A 109 -7.77 4.71 -4.01
CA ASN A 109 -7.25 4.22 -2.73
C ASN A 109 -8.06 3.06 -2.15
N VAL A 110 -9.34 2.92 -2.55
CA VAL A 110 -10.23 1.87 -2.04
C VAL A 110 -10.51 0.84 -3.13
N VAL A 111 -11.21 1.22 -4.20
CA VAL A 111 -11.70 0.26 -5.20
C VAL A 111 -10.56 -0.42 -5.95
N ALA A 112 -9.65 0.36 -6.57
CA ALA A 112 -8.53 -0.20 -7.31
C ALA A 112 -7.59 -0.99 -6.38
N ALA A 113 -7.25 -0.43 -5.21
CA ALA A 113 -6.39 -1.10 -4.23
C ALA A 113 -6.97 -2.44 -3.78
N THR A 114 -8.28 -2.52 -3.52
CA THR A 114 -8.98 -3.76 -3.16
C THR A 114 -8.91 -4.78 -4.28
N ARG A 115 -9.33 -4.37 -5.49
CA ARG A 115 -9.39 -5.27 -6.65
C ARG A 115 -8.04 -5.90 -6.92
N LEU A 116 -6.97 -5.10 -6.95
CA LEU A 116 -5.61 -5.58 -7.22
C LEU A 116 -5.07 -6.44 -6.07
N CYS A 117 -5.37 -6.09 -4.81
CA CYS A 117 -5.02 -6.92 -3.66
C CYS A 117 -5.68 -8.31 -3.75
N LEU A 118 -6.96 -8.37 -4.10
CA LEU A 118 -7.68 -9.64 -4.25
C LEU A 118 -7.20 -10.45 -5.45
N ALA A 119 -6.88 -9.81 -6.58
CA ALA A 119 -6.32 -10.48 -7.75
C ALA A 119 -4.95 -11.13 -7.41
N ALA A 120 -4.06 -10.38 -6.76
CA ALA A 120 -2.79 -10.92 -6.27
C ALA A 120 -3.02 -12.04 -5.25
N GLY A 121 -3.94 -11.85 -4.30
CA GLY A 121 -4.31 -12.85 -3.30
C GLY A 121 -4.75 -14.16 -3.92
N ARG A 122 -5.68 -14.14 -4.88
CA ARG A 122 -6.14 -15.35 -5.62
C ARG A 122 -4.98 -16.04 -6.33
N ALA A 123 -4.18 -15.27 -7.08
CA ALA A 123 -3.08 -15.81 -7.85
C ALA A 123 -2.00 -16.45 -6.95
N PHE A 124 -1.66 -15.80 -5.85
CA PHE A 124 -0.62 -16.27 -4.92
C PHE A 124 -1.10 -17.45 -4.07
N THR A 125 -2.34 -17.44 -3.62
CA THR A 125 -2.98 -18.56 -2.90
C THR A 125 -3.02 -19.82 -3.75
N ALA A 126 -3.38 -19.71 -5.04
CA ALA A 126 -3.38 -20.85 -5.96
C ALA A 126 -1.98 -21.48 -6.11
N ARG A 127 -0.92 -20.71 -5.95
CA ARG A 127 0.47 -21.16 -6.02
C ARG A 127 1.10 -21.45 -4.64
N LYS A 128 0.37 -21.17 -3.56
CA LYS A 128 0.84 -21.27 -2.15
C LYS A 128 2.13 -20.49 -1.90
N SER A 129 2.32 -19.39 -2.61
CA SER A 129 3.54 -18.56 -2.53
C SER A 129 3.30 -17.18 -3.09
N GLY A 130 3.78 -16.15 -2.40
CA GLY A 130 3.80 -14.78 -2.84
C GLY A 130 3.81 -13.80 -1.68
N THR A 131 4.11 -12.54 -2.00
CA THR A 131 4.15 -11.44 -1.02
C THR A 131 3.31 -10.28 -1.53
N ILE A 132 2.40 -9.80 -0.69
CA ILE A 132 1.60 -8.59 -0.93
C ILE A 132 2.05 -7.54 0.08
N VAL A 133 2.42 -6.35 -0.40
CA VAL A 133 2.70 -5.19 0.43
C VAL A 133 1.68 -4.10 0.10
N ASN A 134 0.82 -3.79 1.06
CA ASN A 134 -0.17 -2.72 0.95
C ASN A 134 0.38 -1.42 1.57
N MET A 135 0.44 -0.35 0.77
CA MET A 135 0.91 0.96 1.23
C MET A 135 -0.26 1.78 1.78
N ALA A 136 -0.48 1.67 3.10
CA ALA A 136 -1.48 2.45 3.80
C ALA A 136 -0.93 3.84 4.22
N SER A 137 -1.04 4.22 5.48
CA SER A 137 -0.47 5.45 6.08
C SER A 137 -0.64 5.40 7.60
N ALA A 138 0.18 6.11 8.35
CA ALA A 138 0.02 6.28 9.80
C ALA A 138 -1.34 6.92 10.18
N VAL A 139 -1.95 7.70 9.28
CA VAL A 139 -3.31 8.22 9.49
C VAL A 139 -4.38 7.13 9.53
N ALA A 140 -4.08 5.90 9.13
CA ALA A 140 -5.00 4.77 9.26
C ALA A 140 -5.30 4.42 10.73
N VAL A 141 -4.36 4.70 11.64
CA VAL A 141 -4.49 4.47 13.08
C VAL A 141 -4.62 5.78 13.88
N ASN A 142 -4.52 6.92 13.21
CA ASN A 142 -4.68 8.25 13.81
C ASN A 142 -5.38 9.21 12.82
N PRO A 143 -6.65 8.93 12.46
CA PRO A 143 -7.35 9.64 11.38
C PRO A 143 -7.66 11.12 11.72
N GLU A 144 -7.66 11.50 13.00
CA GLU A 144 -7.91 12.87 13.46
C GLU A 144 -6.83 13.87 13.02
N ARG A 145 -5.68 13.37 12.63
CA ARG A 145 -4.51 14.18 12.26
C ARG A 145 -4.52 14.72 10.83
N PHE A 146 -5.46 14.27 9.99
CA PHE A 146 -5.44 14.60 8.56
C PHE A 146 -6.86 14.68 7.97
N ASN A 147 -6.98 14.80 6.65
CA ASN A 147 -8.27 14.74 5.97
C ASN A 147 -8.96 13.39 6.25
N ALA A 148 -10.22 13.45 6.74
CA ALA A 148 -10.97 12.27 7.17
C ALA A 148 -11.24 11.28 6.03
N ILE A 149 -11.44 11.76 4.78
CA ILE A 149 -11.70 10.90 3.62
C ILE A 149 -10.42 10.13 3.26
N TYR A 150 -9.29 10.81 3.23
CA TYR A 150 -7.99 10.16 3.01
C TYR A 150 -7.67 9.19 4.14
N GLY A 151 -7.80 9.62 5.40
CA GLY A 151 -7.61 8.76 6.58
C GLY A 151 -8.48 7.53 6.53
N GLY A 152 -9.79 7.71 6.24
CA GLY A 152 -10.74 6.60 6.06
C GLY A 152 -10.35 5.65 4.95
N SER A 153 -9.84 6.15 3.81
CA SER A 153 -9.37 5.29 2.71
C SER A 153 -8.16 4.44 3.10
N LYS A 154 -7.25 4.98 3.92
CA LYS A 154 -6.07 4.26 4.41
C LYS A 154 -6.39 3.30 5.55
N ALA A 155 -7.35 3.65 6.42
CA ALA A 155 -7.91 2.75 7.43
C ALA A 155 -8.65 1.57 6.78
N PHE A 156 -9.37 1.80 5.67
CA PHE A 156 -9.97 0.72 4.88
C PHE A 156 -8.92 -0.28 4.40
N LEU A 157 -7.81 0.19 3.83
CA LEU A 157 -6.75 -0.70 3.32
C LEU A 157 -6.07 -1.50 4.45
N LEU A 158 -5.87 -0.88 5.62
CA LEU A 158 -5.39 -1.58 6.82
C LEU A 158 -6.38 -2.67 7.25
N ALA A 159 -7.67 -2.34 7.38
CA ALA A 159 -8.71 -3.29 7.76
C ALA A 159 -8.87 -4.44 6.75
N LEU A 160 -8.79 -4.15 5.43
CA LEU A 160 -8.78 -5.16 4.37
C LEU A 160 -7.60 -6.12 4.55
N SER A 161 -6.41 -5.59 4.79
CA SER A 161 -5.20 -6.40 4.99
C SER A 161 -5.33 -7.31 6.23
N GLN A 162 -5.81 -6.77 7.35
CA GLN A 162 -6.09 -7.54 8.57
C GLN A 162 -7.11 -8.64 8.34
N GLY A 163 -8.20 -8.33 7.61
CA GLY A 163 -9.25 -9.31 7.28
C GLY A 163 -8.75 -10.45 6.40
N LEU A 164 -7.85 -10.16 5.46
CA LEU A 164 -7.27 -11.16 4.54
C LEU A 164 -6.12 -11.96 5.16
N THR A 165 -5.55 -11.52 6.28
CA THR A 165 -4.31 -12.10 6.84
C THR A 165 -4.43 -13.60 7.03
N ARG A 166 -5.51 -14.07 7.67
CA ARG A 166 -5.70 -15.49 7.97
C ARG A 166 -5.77 -16.33 6.68
N GLU A 167 -6.67 -15.93 5.76
CA GLU A 167 -6.89 -16.64 4.51
C GLU A 167 -5.61 -16.73 3.67
N LEU A 168 -4.83 -15.65 3.60
CA LEU A 168 -3.58 -15.59 2.85
C LEU A 168 -2.47 -16.42 3.51
N THR A 169 -2.28 -16.29 4.84
CA THR A 169 -1.19 -16.96 5.54
C THR A 169 -1.39 -18.47 5.65
N GLU A 170 -2.62 -18.96 5.82
CA GLU A 170 -2.95 -20.38 5.76
C GLU A 170 -2.60 -21.00 4.39
N ASN A 171 -2.49 -20.19 3.34
CA ASN A 171 -2.12 -20.58 1.98
C ASN A 171 -0.69 -20.17 1.58
N GLY A 172 0.19 -19.88 2.53
CA GLY A 172 1.61 -19.60 2.28
C GLY A 172 1.87 -18.22 1.63
N VAL A 173 0.92 -17.29 1.69
CA VAL A 173 1.06 -15.92 1.16
C VAL A 173 1.36 -14.95 2.30
N ILE A 174 2.41 -14.15 2.12
CA ILE A 174 2.77 -13.08 3.05
C ILE A 174 1.97 -11.82 2.70
N ILE A 175 1.36 -11.19 3.71
CA ILE A 175 0.76 -9.86 3.58
C ILE A 175 1.33 -8.93 4.63
N GLN A 176 1.86 -7.80 4.17
CA GLN A 176 2.36 -6.71 5.01
C GLN A 176 1.58 -5.43 4.69
N THR A 177 1.25 -4.66 5.71
CA THR A 177 0.73 -3.30 5.56
C THR A 177 1.74 -2.31 6.11
N VAL A 178 2.27 -1.46 5.25
CA VAL A 178 3.18 -0.38 5.65
C VAL A 178 2.37 0.88 5.91
N LEU A 179 2.63 1.53 7.04
CA LEU A 179 1.98 2.77 7.47
C LEU A 179 3.00 3.91 7.52
N PRO A 180 3.33 4.53 6.37
CA PRO A 180 4.20 5.70 6.34
C PRO A 180 3.66 6.86 7.15
N GLY A 181 4.54 7.56 7.87
CA GLY A 181 4.34 8.93 8.32
C GLY A 181 4.56 9.92 7.17
N ALA A 182 4.81 11.19 7.51
CA ALA A 182 5.21 12.17 6.51
C ALA A 182 6.53 11.76 5.86
N THR A 183 6.51 11.59 4.54
CA THR A 183 7.66 11.11 3.76
C THR A 183 7.90 12.08 2.61
N ARG A 184 9.17 12.41 2.33
CA ARG A 184 9.57 13.35 1.27
C ARG A 184 9.33 12.74 -0.10
N THR A 185 8.16 13.05 -0.67
CA THR A 185 7.71 12.58 -1.99
C THR A 185 6.85 13.64 -2.67
N GLU A 186 6.65 13.53 -3.98
CA GLU A 186 5.80 14.42 -4.77
C GLU A 186 4.29 14.36 -4.40
N ILE A 187 3.88 13.47 -3.48
CA ILE A 187 2.48 13.35 -3.08
C ILE A 187 1.96 14.64 -2.44
N TRP A 188 2.83 15.38 -1.75
CA TRP A 188 2.49 16.63 -1.06
C TRP A 188 2.17 17.75 -2.04
N GLU A 189 3.01 17.92 -3.06
CA GLU A 189 2.79 18.90 -4.13
C GLU A 189 1.49 18.59 -4.89
N ARG A 190 1.29 17.31 -5.22
CA ARG A 190 0.06 16.83 -5.86
C ARG A 190 -1.19 16.97 -4.99
N ALA A 191 -1.03 16.96 -3.67
CA ALA A 191 -2.09 17.23 -2.71
C ALA A 191 -2.34 18.71 -2.44
N GLY A 192 -1.54 19.61 -3.05
CA GLY A 192 -1.69 21.06 -2.95
C GLY A 192 -0.96 21.70 -1.75
N THR A 193 0.09 21.04 -1.22
CA THR A 193 0.89 21.60 -0.12
C THR A 193 2.38 21.31 -0.30
N ASP A 194 3.20 22.05 0.45
CA ASP A 194 4.64 21.86 0.52
C ASP A 194 5.01 21.12 1.82
N ILE A 195 5.73 20.01 1.70
CA ILE A 195 6.20 19.23 2.83
C ILE A 195 7.18 20.01 3.72
N SER A 196 7.85 21.04 3.21
CA SER A 196 8.75 21.91 3.99
C SER A 196 8.04 22.69 5.11
N ARG A 197 6.70 22.73 5.10
CA ARG A 197 5.88 23.29 6.18
C ARG A 197 5.83 22.39 7.42
N LEU A 198 6.23 21.13 7.29
CA LEU A 198 6.34 20.23 8.42
C LEU A 198 7.72 20.34 9.07
N PRO A 199 7.82 20.21 10.40
CA PRO A 199 9.10 20.14 11.07
C PRO A 199 9.98 19.04 10.46
N PRO A 200 11.26 19.30 10.14
CA PRO A 200 12.15 18.33 9.48
C PRO A 200 12.22 16.99 10.22
N GLU A 201 12.21 17.01 11.55
CA GLU A 201 12.25 15.82 12.41
C GLU A 201 11.00 14.91 12.30
N ARG A 202 9.96 15.37 11.60
CA ARG A 202 8.73 14.60 11.32
C ARG A 202 8.67 14.09 9.90
N VAL A 203 9.68 14.38 9.07
CA VAL A 203 9.71 14.03 7.65
C VAL A 203 10.81 13.02 7.41
N MET A 204 10.43 11.81 7.04
CA MET A 204 11.37 10.74 6.70
C MET A 204 11.74 10.80 5.23
N GLU A 205 12.98 10.50 4.89
CA GLU A 205 13.40 10.33 3.51
C GLU A 205 12.82 9.03 2.93
N VAL A 206 12.53 9.05 1.63
CA VAL A 206 11.82 7.93 0.99
C VAL A 206 12.66 6.65 0.96
N GLU A 207 13.96 6.77 0.84
CA GLU A 207 14.92 5.66 0.88
C GLU A 207 14.90 4.96 2.26
N GLU A 208 14.97 5.72 3.34
CA GLU A 208 14.92 5.21 4.72
C GLU A 208 13.59 4.52 5.01
N LEU A 209 12.48 5.11 4.54
CA LEU A 209 11.17 4.49 4.67
C LEU A 209 11.10 3.13 3.98
N VAL A 210 11.60 3.04 2.74
CA VAL A 210 11.55 1.79 1.97
C VAL A 210 12.48 0.74 2.57
N ASP A 211 13.66 1.13 3.05
CA ASP A 211 14.58 0.23 3.74
C ASP A 211 13.95 -0.33 5.03
N ALA A 212 13.32 0.53 5.85
CA ALA A 212 12.61 0.10 7.04
C ALA A 212 11.42 -0.82 6.72
N ALA A 213 10.65 -0.53 5.67
CA ALA A 213 9.53 -1.35 5.27
C ALA A 213 9.98 -2.75 4.77
N LEU A 214 11.05 -2.82 3.98
CA LEU A 214 11.64 -4.10 3.55
C LEU A 214 12.22 -4.85 4.74
N LYS A 215 12.84 -4.15 5.69
CA LYS A 215 13.35 -4.78 6.92
C LYS A 215 12.23 -5.32 7.79
N GLY A 216 11.12 -4.59 7.96
CA GLY A 216 9.93 -5.07 8.66
C GLY A 216 9.35 -6.33 8.00
N LEU A 217 9.34 -6.39 6.65
CA LEU A 217 8.93 -7.58 5.92
C LEU A 217 9.84 -8.79 6.23
N GLU A 218 11.16 -8.59 6.27
CA GLU A 218 12.13 -9.64 6.64
C GLU A 218 11.95 -10.12 8.09
N LEU A 219 11.58 -9.21 9.00
CA LEU A 219 11.29 -9.51 10.40
C LEU A 219 9.92 -10.19 10.60
N GLY A 220 9.10 -10.29 9.54
CA GLY A 220 7.78 -10.89 9.60
C GLY A 220 6.69 -9.97 10.17
N GLU A 221 6.92 -8.67 10.21
CA GLU A 221 5.93 -7.69 10.64
C GLU A 221 4.74 -7.65 9.68
N ARG A 222 3.53 -7.82 10.20
CA ARG A 222 2.30 -7.70 9.41
C ARG A 222 1.86 -6.25 9.22
N ILE A 223 2.16 -5.41 10.20
CA ILE A 223 1.96 -3.96 10.16
C ILE A 223 3.30 -3.33 10.48
N THR A 224 3.86 -2.59 9.52
CA THR A 224 5.13 -1.89 9.71
C THR A 224 4.87 -0.39 9.73
N ILE A 225 5.23 0.26 10.84
CA ILE A 225 5.21 1.72 10.99
C ILE A 225 6.66 2.18 11.09
N PRO A 226 7.30 2.63 9.99
CA PRO A 226 8.75 2.88 9.96
C PRO A 226 9.28 3.86 11.01
N SER A 227 8.42 4.76 11.50
CA SER A 227 8.78 5.74 12.54
C SER A 227 8.46 5.29 13.97
N LEU A 228 7.86 4.11 14.17
CA LEU A 228 7.50 3.63 15.52
C LEU A 228 8.72 2.98 16.17
N PRO A 229 9.19 3.51 17.32
CA PRO A 229 10.42 3.02 17.95
C PRO A 229 10.31 1.59 18.49
N ASP A 230 9.14 1.23 19.03
CA ASP A 230 8.89 -0.10 19.59
C ASP A 230 7.75 -0.79 18.85
N TYR A 231 8.04 -1.94 18.25
CA TYR A 231 7.04 -2.76 17.55
C TYR A 231 5.97 -3.30 18.52
N GLN A 232 6.28 -3.40 19.83
CA GLN A 232 5.31 -3.84 20.84
C GLN A 232 4.10 -2.92 20.92
N ASP A 233 4.26 -1.61 20.68
CA ASP A 233 3.15 -0.66 20.72
C ASP A 233 2.03 -1.00 19.72
N ILE A 234 2.36 -1.42 18.50
CA ILE A 234 1.34 -1.83 17.52
C ILE A 234 0.76 -3.20 17.85
N LEU A 235 1.55 -4.11 18.41
CA LEU A 235 1.05 -5.40 18.87
C LEU A 235 0.05 -5.24 20.02
N ASP A 236 0.31 -4.35 20.96
CA ASP A 236 -0.58 -4.05 22.09
C ASP A 236 -1.88 -3.39 21.61
N ALA A 237 -1.81 -2.47 20.65
CA ALA A 237 -2.98 -1.86 20.03
C ALA A 237 -3.86 -2.91 19.32
N GLU A 238 -3.26 -3.83 18.56
CA GLU A 238 -3.97 -4.95 17.92
C GLU A 238 -4.57 -5.92 18.95
N ALA A 239 -3.84 -6.24 20.01
CA ALA A 239 -4.36 -7.07 21.09
C ALA A 239 -5.55 -6.40 21.81
N ALA A 240 -5.48 -5.09 22.06
CA ALA A 240 -6.57 -4.32 22.65
C ALA A 240 -7.82 -4.34 21.75
N ARG A 241 -7.64 -4.16 20.44
CA ARG A 241 -8.73 -4.27 19.46
C ARG A 241 -9.38 -5.65 19.48
N LEU A 242 -8.60 -6.72 19.52
CA LEU A 242 -9.09 -8.10 19.53
C LEU A 242 -9.83 -8.47 20.83
N LYS A 243 -9.53 -7.83 21.96
CA LYS A 243 -10.27 -8.02 23.23
C LYS A 243 -11.76 -7.66 23.11
N LEU A 244 -12.15 -6.87 22.12
CA LEU A 244 -13.54 -6.52 21.90
C LEU A 244 -14.35 -7.69 21.31
N SER A 245 -13.70 -8.59 20.54
CA SER A 245 -14.35 -9.64 19.74
C SER A 245 -15.43 -10.45 20.47
N PRO A 246 -15.22 -10.98 21.69
CA PRO A 246 -16.22 -11.82 22.37
C PRO A 246 -17.53 -11.08 22.69
N ASN A 247 -17.50 -9.74 22.67
CA ASN A 247 -18.63 -8.92 23.09
C ASN A 247 -19.24 -8.06 21.97
N LEU A 248 -18.73 -8.19 20.72
CA LEU A 248 -19.22 -7.38 19.60
C LEU A 248 -20.61 -7.80 19.10
N SER A 249 -21.02 -9.05 19.39
CA SER A 249 -22.36 -9.53 19.03
C SER A 249 -22.96 -10.30 20.21
N ARG A 250 -24.02 -9.75 20.79
CA ARG A 250 -24.77 -10.31 21.92
C ARG A 250 -26.26 -10.25 21.65
N ASN A 251 -27.03 -11.14 22.26
CA ASN A 251 -28.48 -11.18 22.11
C ASN A 251 -29.23 -10.13 22.96
N HIS A 252 -28.51 -9.31 23.75
CA HIS A 252 -29.04 -8.23 24.56
C HIS A 252 -28.02 -7.12 24.75
N PRO A 253 -28.45 -5.87 25.01
CA PRO A 253 -27.57 -4.75 25.27
C PRO A 253 -26.77 -4.94 26.58
N ALA A 254 -25.61 -4.31 26.67
CA ALA A 254 -24.80 -4.32 27.88
C ALA A 254 -25.54 -3.69 29.07
N ALA A 255 -25.20 -4.13 30.29
CA ALA A 255 -25.88 -3.67 31.51
C ALA A 255 -25.87 -2.14 31.69
N ARG A 256 -24.84 -1.43 31.19
CA ARG A 256 -24.73 0.05 31.23
C ARG A 256 -25.80 0.79 30.41
N TYR A 257 -26.57 0.09 29.60
CA TYR A 257 -27.67 0.65 28.79
C TYR A 257 -29.07 0.24 29.30
N ARG A 258 -29.14 -0.41 30.48
CA ARG A 258 -30.37 -0.86 31.12
C ARG A 258 -30.71 -0.02 32.35
#